data_5612fd7aae07cba2ab556dd99e2fa4d4
#
_entry.id   5612fd7aae07cba2ab556dd99e2fa4d4
#
_cell.length_a   1.000
_cell.length_b   1.000
_cell.length_c   1.000
_cell.angle_alpha   90.00
_cell.angle_beta   90.00
_cell.angle_gamma   90.00
#
_symmetry.space_group_name_H-M   'P 1'
#
loop_
_entity.id
_entity.type
_entity.pdbx_description
1 polymer ?
#
loop_
_entity_poly.entity_id
_entity_poly.type
_entity_poly.pdbx_seq_one_letter_code
_entity_poly.pdbx_strand_id
1 'polypeptide(L)'
;MRIVLLGAPGSGKGTQAKMMAQSYKVPHISTGEILRTAVDEKSPLGRKIAGIVKSGDFVSDDIVIDAVVNKLRTPESRRGFILDGFPRNIPQAQELDTRLGWVTRPLQLALHFVLDSNILVKRTTGRVVCRDCGAIYNLHFSRPEKRGICDQCESSSLGQRSDDNEKSVRRRLEAYENETAPLIAYYRAQHKLRTVPAAATVPELFRFLCEVVDVEIRPLEKKVIPDVLHRKSRSEVVAQIRGGGIVAGQTSSRVKGTSPRASVSASAETIASRKKVAKAGSARKSTAKKT
;
A
#
# COMPACT_ATOMS: atom_id res chain seq x y z
N MET A 1 -4.13 -8.48 -7.77
CA MET A 1 -3.65 -7.09 -7.73
C MET A 1 -3.62 -6.60 -6.28
N ARG A 2 -2.47 -6.13 -5.75
CA ARG A 2 -2.29 -5.65 -4.37
C ARG A 2 -1.56 -4.31 -4.40
N ILE A 3 -2.31 -3.23 -4.20
CA ILE A 3 -1.86 -1.86 -4.42
C ILE A 3 -2.08 -0.99 -3.19
N VAL A 4 -1.11 -0.10 -2.93
CA VAL A 4 -1.22 1.00 -1.97
C VAL A 4 -1.27 2.32 -2.73
N LEU A 5 -2.17 3.22 -2.33
CA LEU A 5 -2.25 4.58 -2.86
C LEU A 5 -1.66 5.57 -1.85
N LEU A 6 -0.61 6.25 -2.27
CA LEU A 6 0.08 7.29 -1.51
C LEU A 6 -0.22 8.68 -2.10
N GLY A 7 -0.25 9.69 -1.27
CA GLY A 7 -0.43 11.07 -1.69
C GLY A 7 -1.23 11.89 -0.68
N ALA A 8 -1.11 13.19 -0.77
CA ALA A 8 -1.73 14.12 0.15
C ALA A 8 -3.28 14.09 0.10
N PRO A 9 -3.97 14.54 1.16
CA PRO A 9 -5.42 14.76 1.12
C PRO A 9 -5.82 15.64 -0.07
N GLY A 10 -6.89 15.26 -0.80
CA GLY A 10 -7.33 16.02 -1.99
C GLY A 10 -6.65 15.63 -3.31
N SER A 11 -5.66 14.72 -3.33
CA SER A 11 -4.97 14.30 -4.56
C SER A 11 -5.80 13.40 -5.50
N GLY A 12 -7.01 12.99 -5.10
CA GLY A 12 -7.89 12.17 -5.94
C GLY A 12 -7.80 10.66 -5.73
N LYS A 13 -6.98 10.17 -4.80
CA LYS A 13 -6.80 8.74 -4.50
C LYS A 13 -8.11 7.97 -4.35
N GLY A 14 -9.00 8.44 -3.49
CA GLY A 14 -10.25 7.72 -3.19
C GLY A 14 -11.19 7.61 -4.41
N THR A 15 -11.25 8.63 -5.26
CA THR A 15 -12.01 8.59 -6.52
C THR A 15 -11.44 7.53 -7.45
N GLN A 16 -10.14 7.54 -7.67
CA GLN A 16 -9.46 6.59 -8.53
C GLN A 16 -9.49 5.17 -7.94
N ALA A 17 -9.35 5.03 -6.62
CA ALA A 17 -9.46 3.74 -5.95
C ALA A 17 -10.81 3.07 -6.18
N LYS A 18 -11.92 3.82 -6.10
CA LYS A 18 -13.26 3.30 -6.37
C LYS A 18 -13.41 2.82 -7.82
N MET A 19 -12.95 3.61 -8.78
CA MET A 19 -12.98 3.24 -10.21
C MET A 19 -12.12 2.00 -10.50
N MET A 20 -10.91 1.95 -9.96
CA MET A 20 -10.01 0.80 -10.09
C MET A 20 -10.60 -0.45 -9.42
N ALA A 21 -11.17 -0.32 -8.24
CA ALA A 21 -11.80 -1.43 -7.51
C ALA A 21 -12.93 -2.07 -8.32
N GLN A 22 -13.76 -1.27 -8.98
CA GLN A 22 -14.83 -1.73 -9.86
C GLN A 22 -14.27 -2.43 -11.12
N SER A 23 -13.28 -1.83 -11.79
CA SER A 23 -12.69 -2.37 -13.03
C SER A 23 -11.93 -3.67 -12.81
N TYR A 24 -11.16 -3.75 -11.73
CA TYR A 24 -10.34 -4.93 -11.41
C TYR A 24 -11.03 -5.94 -10.50
N LYS A 25 -12.27 -5.65 -10.06
CA LYS A 25 -13.08 -6.50 -9.17
C LYS A 25 -12.33 -6.91 -7.89
N VAL A 26 -11.69 -5.95 -7.25
CA VAL A 26 -11.00 -6.09 -5.97
C VAL A 26 -11.54 -5.08 -4.96
N PRO A 27 -11.54 -5.36 -3.67
CA PRO A 27 -12.02 -4.42 -2.67
C PRO A 27 -11.14 -3.15 -2.59
N HIS A 28 -11.80 -2.00 -2.46
CA HIS A 28 -11.23 -0.74 -2.01
C HIS A 28 -11.31 -0.68 -0.48
N ILE A 29 -10.17 -0.66 0.19
CA ILE A 29 -10.05 -0.59 1.64
C ILE A 29 -9.54 0.79 2.01
N SER A 30 -10.45 1.68 2.40
CA SER A 30 -10.14 3.05 2.82
C SER A 30 -10.19 3.16 4.34
N THR A 31 -9.04 3.39 4.98
CA THR A 31 -9.00 3.61 6.43
C THR A 31 -9.81 4.83 6.84
N GLY A 32 -9.78 5.89 6.06
CA GLY A 32 -10.58 7.06 6.32
C GLY A 32 -12.10 6.80 6.26
N GLU A 33 -12.57 5.94 5.35
CA GLU A 33 -13.99 5.52 5.32
C GLU A 33 -14.32 4.65 6.52
N ILE A 34 -13.51 3.65 6.83
CA ILE A 34 -13.71 2.75 7.99
C ILE A 34 -13.85 3.56 9.29
N LEU A 35 -12.94 4.50 9.52
CA LEU A 35 -12.96 5.31 10.75
C LEU A 35 -14.16 6.27 10.80
N ARG A 36 -14.53 6.89 9.68
CA ARG A 36 -15.72 7.76 9.61
C ARG A 36 -17.00 6.98 9.83
N THR A 37 -17.17 5.84 9.18
CA THR A 37 -18.31 4.95 9.39
C THR A 37 -18.44 4.57 10.87
N ALA A 38 -17.33 4.21 11.52
CA ALA A 38 -17.35 3.91 12.96
C ALA A 38 -17.82 5.11 13.82
N VAL A 39 -17.45 6.34 13.43
CA VAL A 39 -17.91 7.58 14.11
C VAL A 39 -19.40 7.83 13.85
N ASP A 40 -19.84 7.70 12.60
CA ASP A 40 -21.22 7.95 12.19
C ASP A 40 -22.21 6.95 12.84
N GLU A 41 -21.79 5.68 12.93
CA GLU A 41 -22.54 4.61 13.64
C GLU A 41 -22.45 4.71 15.16
N LYS A 42 -21.68 5.66 15.70
CA LYS A 42 -21.46 5.84 17.15
C LYS A 42 -21.00 4.54 17.84
N SER A 43 -20.23 3.70 17.13
CA SER A 43 -19.66 2.48 17.70
C SER A 43 -18.75 2.79 18.90
N PRO A 44 -18.42 1.80 19.76
CA PRO A 44 -17.48 2.02 20.88
C PRO A 44 -16.15 2.62 20.41
N LEU A 45 -15.63 2.18 19.28
CA LEU A 45 -14.44 2.75 18.64
C LEU A 45 -14.72 4.18 18.15
N GLY A 46 -15.82 4.38 17.43
CA GLY A 46 -16.17 5.67 16.85
C GLY A 46 -16.30 6.77 17.89
N ARG A 47 -16.88 6.49 19.06
CA ARG A 47 -16.94 7.44 20.19
C ARG A 47 -15.56 7.86 20.70
N LYS A 48 -14.59 6.92 20.72
CA LYS A 48 -13.22 7.19 21.18
C LYS A 48 -12.45 8.06 20.19
N ILE A 49 -12.64 7.85 18.89
CA ILE A 49 -11.85 8.50 17.84
C ILE A 49 -12.52 9.74 17.21
N ALA A 50 -13.78 10.06 17.56
CA ALA A 50 -14.55 11.14 16.92
C ALA A 50 -13.82 12.50 16.97
N GLY A 51 -13.22 12.85 18.10
CA GLY A 51 -12.43 14.08 18.25
C GLY A 51 -11.21 14.10 17.34
N ILE A 52 -10.48 12.98 17.27
CA ILE A 52 -9.26 12.81 16.47
C ILE A 52 -9.59 12.93 14.97
N VAL A 53 -10.65 12.24 14.52
CA VAL A 53 -11.09 12.29 13.11
C VAL A 53 -11.53 13.71 12.73
N LYS A 54 -12.26 14.42 13.61
CA LYS A 54 -12.72 15.79 13.37
C LYS A 54 -11.59 16.81 13.32
N SER A 55 -10.55 16.66 14.16
CA SER A 55 -9.37 17.53 14.14
C SER A 55 -8.47 17.29 12.93
N GLY A 56 -8.57 16.13 12.28
CA GLY A 56 -7.74 15.71 11.17
C GLY A 56 -6.42 15.06 11.59
N ASP A 57 -6.26 14.74 12.88
CA ASP A 57 -5.11 14.04 13.41
C ASP A 57 -5.14 12.54 13.05
N PHE A 58 -4.02 11.86 13.21
CA PHE A 58 -3.95 10.42 12.98
C PHE A 58 -4.44 9.64 14.19
N VAL A 59 -5.25 8.63 13.91
CA VAL A 59 -5.64 7.62 14.91
C VAL A 59 -4.44 6.71 15.16
N SER A 60 -4.31 6.18 16.37
CA SER A 60 -3.20 5.29 16.76
C SER A 60 -3.03 4.12 15.79
N ASP A 61 -1.77 3.73 15.56
CA ASP A 61 -1.39 2.72 14.58
C ASP A 61 -2.08 1.37 14.84
N ASP A 62 -2.16 0.93 16.11
CA ASP A 62 -2.79 -0.34 16.48
C ASP A 62 -4.23 -0.43 15.99
N ILE A 63 -5.03 0.63 16.19
CA ILE A 63 -6.43 0.68 15.75
C ILE A 63 -6.54 0.59 14.23
N VAL A 64 -5.68 1.33 13.52
CA VAL A 64 -5.71 1.38 12.07
C VAL A 64 -5.24 0.07 11.47
N ILE A 65 -4.16 -0.52 12.00
CA ILE A 65 -3.63 -1.81 11.59
C ILE A 65 -4.68 -2.91 11.77
N ASP A 66 -5.31 -2.98 12.94
CA ASP A 66 -6.34 -3.98 13.21
C ASP A 66 -7.53 -3.85 12.25
N ALA A 67 -7.98 -2.63 11.99
CA ALA A 67 -9.07 -2.38 11.04
C ALA A 67 -8.72 -2.85 9.62
N VAL A 68 -7.50 -2.59 9.16
CA VAL A 68 -7.01 -3.03 7.83
C VAL A 68 -6.85 -4.54 7.79
N VAL A 69 -6.20 -5.15 8.78
CA VAL A 69 -5.97 -6.60 8.85
C VAL A 69 -7.29 -7.36 8.84
N ASN A 70 -8.30 -6.91 9.57
CA ASN A 70 -9.62 -7.52 9.55
C ASN A 70 -10.25 -7.49 8.15
N LYS A 71 -10.10 -6.41 7.40
CA LYS A 71 -10.55 -6.33 6.00
C LYS A 71 -9.73 -7.21 5.06
N LEU A 72 -8.42 -7.31 5.25
CA LEU A 72 -7.54 -8.16 4.43
C LEU A 72 -7.81 -9.66 4.62
N ARG A 73 -8.38 -10.07 5.76
CA ARG A 73 -8.76 -11.47 6.05
C ARG A 73 -10.05 -11.90 5.36
N THR A 74 -10.85 -10.97 4.84
CA THR A 74 -12.12 -11.32 4.18
C THR A 74 -11.89 -12.08 2.87
N PRO A 75 -12.82 -12.97 2.45
CA PRO A 75 -12.70 -13.73 1.21
C PRO A 75 -12.52 -12.85 -0.03
N GLU A 76 -13.14 -11.68 -0.08
CA GLU A 76 -13.07 -10.73 -1.19
C GLU A 76 -11.65 -10.23 -1.41
N SER A 77 -10.88 -10.05 -0.32
CA SER A 77 -9.50 -9.59 -0.36
C SER A 77 -8.52 -10.66 -0.89
N ARG A 78 -8.94 -11.91 -1.04
CA ARG A 78 -8.08 -12.99 -1.55
C ARG A 78 -7.62 -12.76 -2.99
N ARG A 79 -8.43 -12.12 -3.84
CA ARG A 79 -8.08 -11.82 -5.24
C ARG A 79 -7.15 -10.62 -5.38
N GLY A 80 -7.07 -9.79 -4.38
CA GLY A 80 -6.31 -8.56 -4.35
C GLY A 80 -7.03 -7.50 -3.55
N PHE A 81 -6.45 -6.31 -3.50
CA PHE A 81 -7.00 -5.16 -2.79
C PHE A 81 -6.34 -3.85 -3.23
N ILE A 82 -7.02 -2.76 -2.95
CA ILE A 82 -6.47 -1.41 -3.06
C ILE A 82 -6.57 -0.76 -1.68
N LEU A 83 -5.44 -0.41 -1.08
CA LEU A 83 -5.37 0.31 0.18
C LEU A 83 -5.32 1.82 -0.08
N ASP A 84 -6.22 2.57 0.56
CA ASP A 84 -6.28 4.03 0.52
C ASP A 84 -6.21 4.61 1.92
N GLY A 85 -5.21 5.47 2.15
CA GLY A 85 -4.95 6.06 3.46
C GLY A 85 -4.26 5.14 4.47
N PHE A 86 -3.70 4.02 4.01
CA PHE A 86 -2.83 3.11 4.76
C PHE A 86 -1.81 2.47 3.82
N PRO A 87 -0.54 2.30 4.23
CA PRO A 87 0.06 2.83 5.46
C PRO A 87 0.23 4.36 5.42
N ARG A 88 0.37 4.99 6.59
CA ARG A 88 0.63 6.42 6.74
C ARG A 88 2.01 6.76 7.30
N ASN A 89 2.71 5.78 7.84
CA ASN A 89 4.06 5.91 8.37
C ASN A 89 4.88 4.63 8.12
N ILE A 90 6.18 4.69 8.38
CA ILE A 90 7.09 3.56 8.16
C ILE A 90 6.73 2.34 9.01
N PRO A 91 6.43 2.46 10.33
CA PRO A 91 6.01 1.31 11.14
C PRO A 91 4.80 0.56 10.57
N GLN A 92 3.76 1.29 10.13
CA GLN A 92 2.61 0.68 9.48
C GLN A 92 2.97 -0.05 8.18
N ALA A 93 3.90 0.50 7.38
CA ALA A 93 4.35 -0.13 6.14
C ALA A 93 5.12 -1.42 6.40
N GLN A 94 5.99 -1.44 7.38
CA GLN A 94 6.75 -2.62 7.80
C GLN A 94 5.84 -3.72 8.33
N GLU A 95 4.86 -3.36 9.15
CA GLU A 95 3.86 -4.30 9.65
C GLU A 95 3.00 -4.88 8.51
N LEU A 96 2.56 -4.03 7.56
CA LEU A 96 1.85 -4.49 6.37
C LEU A 96 2.69 -5.49 5.56
N ASP A 97 3.95 -5.15 5.27
CA ASP A 97 4.84 -6.02 4.49
C ASP A 97 5.07 -7.36 5.22
N THR A 98 5.24 -7.34 6.55
CA THR A 98 5.38 -8.53 7.40
C THR A 98 4.14 -9.41 7.31
N ARG A 99 2.95 -8.85 7.52
CA ARG A 99 1.67 -9.58 7.46
C ARG A 99 1.39 -10.18 6.09
N LEU A 100 1.66 -9.44 5.03
CA LEU A 100 1.50 -9.92 3.65
C LEU A 100 2.55 -10.99 3.30
N GLY A 101 3.75 -10.91 3.87
CA GLY A 101 4.81 -11.91 3.74
C GLY A 101 4.40 -13.27 4.34
N TRP A 102 3.80 -13.28 5.52
CA TRP A 102 3.32 -14.52 6.18
C TRP A 102 2.31 -15.32 5.35
N VAL A 103 1.53 -14.63 4.52
CA VAL A 103 0.54 -15.27 3.64
C VAL A 103 1.03 -15.38 2.19
N THR A 104 2.32 -15.16 1.94
CA THR A 104 2.95 -15.20 0.61
C THR A 104 2.26 -14.32 -0.45
N ARG A 105 1.75 -13.17 -0.01
CA ARG A 105 0.99 -12.23 -0.85
C ARG A 105 1.57 -10.81 -0.77
N PRO A 106 2.84 -10.60 -1.12
CA PRO A 106 3.50 -9.32 -0.98
C PRO A 106 2.78 -8.21 -1.76
N LEU A 107 2.93 -6.97 -1.31
CA LEU A 107 2.49 -5.79 -2.04
C LEU A 107 3.19 -5.74 -3.40
N GLN A 108 2.43 -5.44 -4.45
CA GLN A 108 2.94 -5.41 -5.83
C GLN A 108 3.30 -3.99 -6.28
N LEU A 109 2.52 -2.99 -5.87
CA LEU A 109 2.66 -1.63 -6.38
C LEU A 109 2.24 -0.58 -5.35
N ALA A 110 2.98 0.52 -5.29
CA ALA A 110 2.63 1.73 -4.57
C ALA A 110 2.50 2.90 -5.57
N LEU A 111 1.33 3.50 -5.65
CA LEU A 111 1.01 4.59 -6.57
C LEU A 111 1.02 5.91 -5.81
N HIS A 112 1.98 6.79 -6.12
CA HIS A 112 2.14 8.08 -5.48
C HIS A 112 1.54 9.20 -6.32
N PHE A 113 0.41 9.75 -5.86
CA PHE A 113 -0.33 10.85 -6.48
C PHE A 113 0.29 12.18 -6.12
N VAL A 114 0.82 12.88 -7.12
CA VAL A 114 1.47 14.20 -6.96
C VAL A 114 0.55 15.30 -7.49
N LEU A 115 0.33 16.32 -6.67
CA LEU A 115 -0.47 17.49 -7.02
C LEU A 115 0.02 18.69 -6.22
N ASP A 116 -0.12 19.89 -6.81
CA ASP A 116 0.23 21.17 -6.15
C ASP A 116 -0.60 21.39 -4.87
N SER A 117 0.06 21.93 -3.84
CA SER A 117 -0.54 22.11 -2.50
C SER A 117 -1.73 23.09 -2.51
N ASN A 118 -1.71 24.13 -3.34
CA ASN A 118 -2.80 25.08 -3.44
C ASN A 118 -4.07 24.43 -4.02
N ILE A 119 -3.86 23.52 -5.00
CA ILE A 119 -4.96 22.75 -5.59
C ILE A 119 -5.52 21.76 -4.57
N LEU A 120 -4.66 21.14 -3.77
CA LEU A 120 -5.06 20.17 -2.72
C LEU A 120 -6.02 20.80 -1.70
N VAL A 121 -5.71 22.01 -1.22
CA VAL A 121 -6.59 22.73 -0.28
C VAL A 121 -7.94 22.99 -0.93
N LYS A 122 -7.99 23.61 -2.12
CA LYS A 122 -9.24 23.88 -2.85
C LYS A 122 -10.06 22.62 -3.14
N ARG A 123 -9.40 21.51 -3.53
CA ARG A 123 -10.08 20.22 -3.75
C ARG A 123 -10.67 19.66 -2.48
N THR A 124 -9.96 19.77 -1.35
CA THR A 124 -10.44 19.17 -0.09
C THR A 124 -11.55 20.02 0.54
N THR A 125 -11.39 21.33 0.62
CA THR A 125 -12.41 22.24 1.20
C THR A 125 -13.66 22.35 0.33
N GLY A 126 -13.55 22.14 -0.98
CA GLY A 126 -14.68 22.13 -1.91
C GLY A 126 -15.35 20.76 -2.07
N ARG A 127 -14.91 19.72 -1.35
CA ARG A 127 -15.45 18.37 -1.49
C ARG A 127 -16.86 18.25 -0.92
N VAL A 128 -17.74 17.60 -1.70
CA VAL A 128 -19.09 17.24 -1.29
C VAL A 128 -19.28 15.74 -1.53
N VAL A 129 -19.88 15.04 -0.59
CA VAL A 129 -20.06 13.59 -0.65
C VAL A 129 -21.54 13.26 -0.50
N CYS A 130 -22.05 12.38 -1.35
CA CYS A 130 -23.36 11.79 -1.14
C CYS A 130 -23.29 10.80 0.01
N ARG A 131 -24.14 10.97 1.03
CA ARG A 131 -24.14 10.10 2.22
C ARG A 131 -24.71 8.71 1.92
N ASP A 132 -25.54 8.59 0.88
CA ASP A 132 -26.22 7.33 0.55
C ASP A 132 -25.37 6.42 -0.34
N CYS A 133 -24.77 6.94 -1.42
CA CYS A 133 -23.97 6.12 -2.34
C CYS A 133 -22.47 6.38 -2.29
N GLY A 134 -22.00 7.39 -1.51
CA GLY A 134 -20.60 7.74 -1.40
C GLY A 134 -19.99 8.41 -2.64
N ALA A 135 -20.81 8.87 -3.59
CA ALA A 135 -20.34 9.67 -4.75
C ALA A 135 -19.66 10.95 -4.27
N ILE A 136 -18.57 11.31 -4.95
CA ILE A 136 -17.72 12.46 -4.55
C ILE A 136 -17.82 13.54 -5.63
N TYR A 137 -18.21 14.72 -5.22
CA TYR A 137 -18.29 15.94 -6.01
C TYR A 137 -17.33 17.00 -5.48
N ASN A 138 -17.17 18.07 -6.24
CA ASN A 138 -16.38 19.22 -5.82
C ASN A 138 -17.03 20.53 -6.26
N LEU A 139 -17.20 21.48 -5.34
CA LEU A 139 -17.84 22.78 -5.60
C LEU A 139 -17.09 23.63 -6.65
N HIS A 140 -15.79 23.37 -6.85
CA HIS A 140 -14.95 24.16 -7.76
C HIS A 140 -14.65 23.43 -9.08
N PHE A 141 -14.56 22.09 -9.06
CA PHE A 141 -14.02 21.32 -10.17
C PHE A 141 -15.01 20.35 -10.82
N SER A 142 -15.97 19.81 -10.04
CA SER A 142 -16.90 18.77 -10.52
C SER A 142 -18.18 18.81 -9.68
N ARG A 143 -19.08 19.73 -10.02
CA ARG A 143 -20.37 19.87 -9.34
C ARG A 143 -21.34 18.81 -9.84
N PRO A 144 -22.34 18.40 -9.02
CA PRO A 144 -23.46 17.63 -9.53
C PRO A 144 -24.22 18.42 -10.59
N GLU A 145 -24.80 17.75 -11.56
CA GLU A 145 -25.56 18.36 -12.66
C GLU A 145 -26.74 19.17 -12.12
N LYS A 146 -27.50 18.57 -11.20
CA LYS A 146 -28.57 19.27 -10.48
C LYS A 146 -28.07 19.66 -9.09
N ARG A 147 -28.21 20.94 -8.76
CA ARG A 147 -27.78 21.47 -7.44
C ARG A 147 -28.46 20.72 -6.31
N GLY A 148 -27.66 20.12 -5.44
CA GLY A 148 -28.14 19.43 -4.23
C GLY A 148 -28.64 18.01 -4.47
N ILE A 149 -28.55 17.47 -5.69
CA ILE A 149 -28.98 16.11 -6.04
C ILE A 149 -27.78 15.31 -6.54
N CYS A 150 -27.66 14.08 -6.08
CA CYS A 150 -26.61 13.17 -6.51
C CYS A 150 -26.90 12.61 -7.91
N ASP A 151 -25.96 12.75 -8.86
CA ASP A 151 -26.14 12.24 -10.24
C ASP A 151 -26.13 10.70 -10.33
N GLN A 152 -25.64 10.00 -9.26
CA GLN A 152 -25.54 8.54 -9.27
C GLN A 152 -26.73 7.81 -8.64
N CYS A 153 -27.38 8.41 -7.64
CA CYS A 153 -28.48 7.77 -6.90
C CYS A 153 -29.66 8.71 -6.63
N GLU A 154 -29.65 9.91 -7.23
CA GLU A 154 -30.73 10.92 -7.14
C GLU A 154 -31.05 11.40 -5.71
N SER A 155 -30.23 11.02 -4.74
CA SER A 155 -30.41 11.44 -3.35
C SER A 155 -30.08 12.92 -3.17
N SER A 156 -30.82 13.59 -2.27
CA SER A 156 -30.53 14.95 -1.80
C SER A 156 -29.57 14.99 -0.60
N SER A 157 -29.07 13.85 -0.13
CA SER A 157 -28.17 13.74 1.04
C SER A 157 -26.73 14.10 0.69
N LEU A 158 -26.50 15.24 0.05
CA LEU A 158 -25.17 15.77 -0.24
C LEU A 158 -24.66 16.63 0.92
N GLY A 159 -23.41 16.39 1.34
CA GLY A 159 -22.80 17.14 2.43
C GLY A 159 -21.29 17.15 2.43
N GLN A 160 -20.69 18.13 3.08
CA GLN A 160 -19.26 18.14 3.34
C GLN A 160 -18.93 17.23 4.52
N ARG A 161 -17.71 16.69 4.52
CA ARG A 161 -17.17 15.95 5.65
C ARG A 161 -16.80 16.92 6.78
N SER A 162 -16.89 16.47 8.01
CA SER A 162 -16.54 17.28 9.20
C SER A 162 -15.06 17.68 9.25
N ASP A 163 -14.20 16.90 8.57
CA ASP A 163 -12.75 17.08 8.47
C ASP A 163 -12.30 17.87 7.21
N ASP A 164 -13.21 18.42 6.40
CA ASP A 164 -12.91 19.17 5.18
C ASP A 164 -12.87 20.71 5.38
N ASN A 165 -12.79 21.18 6.62
CA ASN A 165 -12.53 22.58 6.91
C ASN A 165 -11.04 22.90 6.75
N GLU A 166 -10.72 24.19 6.45
CA GLU A 166 -9.36 24.61 6.12
C GLU A 166 -8.34 24.26 7.22
N LYS A 167 -8.70 24.45 8.49
CA LYS A 167 -7.82 24.15 9.62
C LYS A 167 -7.44 22.66 9.67
N SER A 168 -8.42 21.78 9.55
CA SER A 168 -8.19 20.32 9.53
C SER A 168 -7.43 19.88 8.27
N VAL A 169 -7.70 20.52 7.12
CA VAL A 169 -6.99 20.24 5.87
C VAL A 169 -5.51 20.57 5.98
N ARG A 170 -5.16 21.75 6.50
CA ARG A 170 -3.77 22.17 6.69
C ARG A 170 -3.03 21.22 7.65
N ARG A 171 -3.65 20.84 8.77
CA ARG A 171 -3.09 19.86 9.72
C ARG A 171 -2.85 18.51 9.06
N ARG A 172 -3.78 18.03 8.24
CA ARG A 172 -3.62 16.78 7.50
C ARG A 172 -2.52 16.83 6.45
N LEU A 173 -2.29 17.98 5.82
CA LEU A 173 -1.16 18.17 4.90
C LEU A 173 0.17 18.14 5.65
N GLU A 174 0.25 18.81 6.78
CA GLU A 174 1.43 18.79 7.65
C GLU A 174 1.74 17.36 8.15
N ALA A 175 0.73 16.66 8.65
CA ALA A 175 0.88 15.25 9.06
C ALA A 175 1.31 14.35 7.88
N TYR A 176 0.79 14.60 6.67
CA TYR A 176 1.22 13.88 5.48
C TYR A 176 2.70 14.11 5.18
N GLU A 177 3.17 15.35 5.22
CA GLU A 177 4.57 15.70 4.92
C GLU A 177 5.52 15.08 5.95
N ASN A 178 5.18 15.15 7.22
CA ASN A 178 6.03 14.67 8.31
C ASN A 178 6.06 13.15 8.43
N GLU A 179 4.93 12.48 8.28
CA GLU A 179 4.80 11.05 8.59
C GLU A 179 4.66 10.17 7.35
N THR A 180 3.93 10.63 6.33
CA THR A 180 3.57 9.79 5.17
C THR A 180 4.54 9.97 4.00
N ALA A 181 5.06 11.15 3.77
CA ALA A 181 6.02 11.40 2.68
C ALA A 181 7.26 10.49 2.74
N PRO A 182 7.81 10.10 3.91
CA PRO A 182 8.91 9.14 3.98
C PRO A 182 8.62 7.78 3.32
N LEU A 183 7.35 7.38 3.22
CA LEU A 183 6.96 6.14 2.51
C LEU A 183 7.32 6.14 1.02
N ILE A 184 7.49 7.32 0.42
CA ILE A 184 7.92 7.46 -0.97
C ILE A 184 9.32 6.85 -1.14
N ALA A 185 10.25 7.17 -0.24
CA ALA A 185 11.59 6.59 -0.24
C ALA A 185 11.54 5.08 0.09
N TYR A 186 10.72 4.69 1.06
CA TYR A 186 10.55 3.30 1.47
C TYR A 186 10.11 2.39 0.32
N TYR A 187 9.06 2.75 -0.43
CA TYR A 187 8.59 1.94 -1.54
C TYR A 187 9.43 2.11 -2.82
N ARG A 188 10.14 3.23 -2.98
CA ARG A 188 11.12 3.42 -4.06
C ARG A 188 12.29 2.47 -3.91
N ALA A 189 12.83 2.31 -2.70
CA ALA A 189 13.91 1.37 -2.40
C ALA A 189 13.52 -0.09 -2.68
N GLN A 190 12.23 -0.41 -2.59
CA GLN A 190 11.69 -1.73 -2.95
C GLN A 190 11.32 -1.88 -4.44
N HIS A 191 11.60 -0.90 -5.28
CA HIS A 191 11.20 -0.84 -6.70
C HIS A 191 9.70 -0.94 -6.97
N LYS A 192 8.86 -0.70 -5.96
CA LYS A 192 7.39 -0.79 -6.05
C LYS A 192 6.70 0.54 -6.34
N LEU A 193 7.41 1.67 -6.25
CA LEU A 193 6.81 2.99 -6.38
C LEU A 193 6.65 3.41 -7.85
N ARG A 194 5.47 3.95 -8.20
CA ARG A 194 5.23 4.68 -9.45
C ARG A 194 4.56 6.02 -9.14
N THR A 195 5.07 7.08 -9.77
CA THR A 195 4.55 8.44 -9.59
C THR A 195 3.41 8.70 -10.57
N VAL A 196 2.33 9.28 -10.06
CA VAL A 196 1.09 9.55 -10.77
C VAL A 196 0.83 11.06 -10.81
N PRO A 197 0.87 11.71 -11.97
CA PRO A 197 0.56 13.14 -12.10
C PRO A 197 -0.95 13.37 -11.95
N ALA A 198 -1.40 13.80 -10.76
CA ALA A 198 -2.82 13.90 -10.41
C ALA A 198 -3.51 15.19 -10.86
N ALA A 199 -2.89 15.97 -11.74
CA ALA A 199 -3.45 17.21 -12.30
C ALA A 199 -4.45 16.95 -13.45
N ALA A 200 -4.42 15.78 -14.08
CA ALA A 200 -5.32 15.39 -15.17
C ALA A 200 -6.79 15.29 -14.75
N THR A 201 -7.68 15.21 -15.72
CA THR A 201 -9.10 14.93 -15.48
C THR A 201 -9.30 13.51 -14.92
N VAL A 202 -10.43 13.26 -14.28
CA VAL A 202 -10.70 11.96 -13.65
C VAL A 202 -10.60 10.79 -14.64
N PRO A 203 -11.17 10.86 -15.88
CA PRO A 203 -11.05 9.80 -16.86
C PRO A 203 -9.64 9.60 -17.42
N GLU A 204 -8.89 10.68 -17.66
CA GLU A 204 -7.53 10.60 -18.16
C GLU A 204 -6.60 9.96 -17.12
N LEU A 205 -6.72 10.40 -15.87
CA LEU A 205 -5.98 9.84 -14.76
C LEU A 205 -6.30 8.35 -14.57
N PHE A 206 -7.55 7.97 -14.71
CA PHE A 206 -7.96 6.57 -14.63
C PHE A 206 -7.33 5.71 -15.73
N ARG A 207 -7.34 6.17 -16.99
CA ARG A 207 -6.65 5.47 -18.11
C ARG A 207 -5.17 5.27 -17.82
N PHE A 208 -4.47 6.35 -17.41
CA PHE A 208 -3.06 6.28 -17.03
C PHE A 208 -2.80 5.25 -15.93
N LEU A 209 -3.65 5.21 -14.89
CA LEU A 209 -3.53 4.21 -13.82
C LEU A 209 -3.74 2.78 -14.30
N CYS A 210 -4.70 2.55 -15.20
CA CYS A 210 -4.91 1.24 -15.80
C CYS A 210 -3.68 0.80 -16.61
N GLU A 211 -3.10 1.68 -17.42
CA GLU A 211 -1.87 1.40 -18.17
C GLU A 211 -0.71 1.03 -17.25
N VAL A 212 -0.50 1.79 -16.17
CA VAL A 212 0.54 1.48 -15.17
C VAL A 212 0.32 0.12 -14.52
N VAL A 213 -0.91 -0.19 -14.12
CA VAL A 213 -1.26 -1.48 -13.50
C VAL A 213 -1.09 -2.64 -14.48
N ASP A 214 -1.50 -2.45 -15.73
CA ASP A 214 -1.41 -3.48 -16.76
C ASP A 214 0.06 -3.79 -17.13
N VAL A 215 0.92 -2.78 -17.15
CA VAL A 215 2.36 -2.96 -17.41
C VAL A 215 3.07 -3.60 -16.22
N GLU A 216 2.77 -3.17 -14.99
CA GLU A 216 3.52 -3.56 -13.80
C GLU A 216 3.04 -4.87 -13.16
N ILE A 217 1.75 -5.15 -13.20
CA ILE A 217 1.15 -6.26 -12.47
C ILE A 217 0.79 -7.45 -13.37
N ARG A 218 0.17 -7.22 -14.54
CA ARG A 218 -0.25 -8.31 -15.43
C ARG A 218 0.88 -9.23 -15.91
N PRO A 219 2.09 -8.76 -16.22
CA PRO A 219 3.19 -9.65 -16.54
C PRO A 219 3.57 -10.60 -15.41
N LEU A 220 3.42 -10.15 -14.16
CA LEU A 220 3.69 -10.98 -12.96
C LEU A 220 2.62 -12.05 -12.77
N GLU A 221 1.35 -11.71 -13.03
CA GLU A 221 0.23 -12.65 -12.93
C GLU A 221 0.26 -13.69 -14.05
N LYS A 222 0.65 -13.32 -15.28
CA LYS A 222 0.82 -14.25 -16.40
C LYS A 222 1.99 -15.22 -16.20
N LYS A 223 3.05 -14.86 -15.49
CA LYS A 223 4.19 -15.73 -15.17
C LYS A 223 3.85 -16.81 -14.14
N VAL A 224 2.85 -16.60 -13.30
CA VAL A 224 2.42 -17.57 -12.30
C VAL A 224 1.46 -18.62 -12.89
N ILE A 225 0.68 -18.27 -13.92
CA ILE A 225 -0.33 -19.14 -14.52
C ILE A 225 0.26 -20.21 -15.45
N PRO A 226 1.28 -19.97 -16.30
CA PRO A 226 1.80 -20.99 -17.21
C PRO A 226 2.39 -22.24 -16.52
N ASP A 227 3.06 -22.06 -15.40
CA ASP A 227 3.66 -23.18 -14.66
C ASP A 227 2.63 -24.07 -13.96
N VAL A 228 1.44 -23.54 -13.66
CA VAL A 228 0.34 -24.29 -13.04
C VAL A 228 -0.48 -25.05 -14.08
N LEU A 229 -0.63 -24.48 -15.29
CA LEU A 229 -1.40 -25.10 -16.38
C LEU A 229 -0.61 -26.15 -17.16
N HIS A 230 0.73 -26.13 -17.09
CA HIS A 230 1.59 -27.15 -17.72
C HIS A 230 2.00 -28.28 -16.79
N ARG A 231 1.41 -28.39 -15.62
CA ARG A 231 1.46 -29.68 -14.91
C ARG A 231 0.64 -30.67 -15.71
N LYS A 232 1.36 -31.47 -16.51
CA LYS A 232 0.82 -32.65 -17.20
C LYS A 232 -0.14 -33.36 -16.27
N SER A 233 -1.28 -33.72 -16.76
CA SER A 233 -2.26 -34.46 -15.97
C SER A 233 -1.58 -35.68 -15.34
N ARG A 234 -2.01 -36.09 -14.17
CA ARG A 234 -1.43 -37.24 -13.44
C ARG A 234 -1.38 -38.51 -14.33
N SER A 235 -2.27 -38.58 -15.31
CA SER A 235 -2.34 -39.65 -16.34
C SER A 235 -1.17 -39.59 -17.34
N GLU A 236 -0.72 -38.39 -17.74
CA GLU A 236 0.42 -38.25 -18.68
C GLU A 236 1.75 -38.56 -18.01
N VAL A 237 1.92 -38.24 -16.74
CA VAL A 237 3.12 -38.60 -15.95
C VAL A 237 3.18 -40.11 -15.74
N VAL A 238 2.05 -40.73 -15.44
CA VAL A 238 1.98 -42.21 -15.28
C VAL A 238 2.22 -42.95 -16.60
N ALA A 239 1.76 -42.40 -17.73
CA ALA A 239 2.03 -42.98 -19.05
C ALA A 239 3.52 -42.90 -19.43
N GLN A 240 4.21 -41.81 -19.07
CA GLN A 240 5.64 -41.64 -19.34
C GLN A 240 6.53 -42.56 -18.49
N ILE A 241 6.10 -42.91 -17.27
CA ILE A 241 6.78 -43.87 -16.37
C ILE A 241 6.59 -45.30 -16.85
N ARG A 242 5.43 -45.64 -17.46
CA ARG A 242 5.12 -46.97 -17.97
C ARG A 242 5.66 -47.26 -19.38
N GLY A 243 6.02 -46.22 -20.15
CA GLY A 243 6.58 -46.33 -21.52
C GLY A 243 8.12 -46.42 -21.62
N GLY A 244 8.83 -46.29 -20.49
CA GLY A 244 10.29 -46.40 -20.43
C GLY A 244 10.78 -47.86 -20.32
N GLY A 245 10.61 -48.64 -21.37
CA GLY A 245 11.24 -49.94 -21.48
C GLY A 245 12.77 -49.81 -21.49
N ILE A 246 13.38 -50.53 -20.61
CA ILE A 246 14.83 -50.73 -20.50
C ILE A 246 15.38 -51.22 -21.84
N VAL A 247 16.18 -50.44 -22.55
CA VAL A 247 17.05 -50.95 -23.58
C VAL A 247 18.47 -50.97 -23.02
N ALA A 248 18.87 -52.18 -22.63
CA ALA A 248 20.26 -52.49 -22.35
C ALA A 248 21.00 -52.68 -23.67
N GLY A 249 22.19 -52.19 -23.81
CA GLY A 249 23.06 -52.55 -24.91
C GLY A 249 24.20 -51.58 -25.17
N GLN A 250 25.36 -51.88 -24.53
CA GLN A 250 26.71 -51.97 -25.18
C GLN A 250 27.26 -50.70 -25.84
N THR A 251 28.43 -50.29 -25.66
CA THR A 251 29.80 -50.73 -25.41
C THR A 251 30.74 -49.53 -25.53
N SER A 252 31.75 -49.47 -24.68
CA SER A 252 33.15 -49.18 -24.91
C SER A 252 33.57 -47.96 -25.72
N SER A 253 34.24 -47.03 -25.08
CA SER A 253 35.68 -46.79 -25.36
C SER A 253 36.27 -45.78 -24.37
N ARG A 254 37.32 -46.18 -23.85
CA ARG A 254 38.42 -45.72 -23.04
C ARG A 254 39.13 -44.51 -23.71
N VAL A 255 39.26 -43.37 -22.99
CA VAL A 255 40.47 -42.50 -23.16
C VAL A 255 40.86 -41.98 -21.77
N LYS A 256 42.13 -42.20 -21.50
CA LYS A 256 42.91 -41.75 -20.33
C LYS A 256 43.21 -40.25 -20.38
N GLY A 257 43.44 -39.68 -19.23
CA GLY A 257 44.31 -38.49 -19.16
C GLY A 257 43.94 -37.51 -18.06
N THR A 258 44.58 -37.71 -16.94
CA THR A 258 45.44 -36.84 -16.14
C THR A 258 44.79 -35.67 -15.37
N SER A 259 44.84 -35.88 -14.07
CA SER A 259 44.85 -34.84 -13.02
C SER A 259 46.12 -33.99 -13.08
N PRO A 260 46.12 -32.77 -12.60
CA PRO A 260 46.87 -32.59 -11.37
C PRO A 260 46.16 -31.82 -10.26
N ARG A 261 46.45 -32.32 -9.10
CA ARG A 261 46.31 -31.70 -7.79
C ARG A 261 47.13 -30.42 -7.67
N ALA A 262 46.57 -29.36 -7.09
CA ALA A 262 47.33 -28.38 -6.35
C ALA A 262 46.54 -27.93 -5.12
N SER A 263 47.09 -28.33 -4.02
CA SER A 263 46.85 -27.90 -2.65
C SER A 263 47.43 -26.50 -2.43
N VAL A 264 46.69 -25.60 -1.81
CA VAL A 264 47.27 -24.53 -0.98
C VAL A 264 46.37 -24.24 0.19
N SER A 265 46.89 -24.53 1.31
CA SER A 265 46.77 -24.24 2.71
C SER A 265 46.09 -22.95 3.13
N ALA A 266 45.44 -23.10 4.30
CA ALA A 266 45.00 -22.21 5.35
C ALA A 266 45.81 -20.93 5.61
N SER A 267 45.09 -19.88 5.98
CA SER A 267 45.53 -18.97 7.04
C SER A 267 44.31 -18.34 7.70
N ALA A 268 44.08 -18.76 8.93
CA ALA A 268 43.26 -18.07 9.89
C ALA A 268 44.14 -16.95 10.51
N GLU A 269 43.63 -15.75 10.55
CA GLU A 269 44.13 -14.74 11.48
C GLU A 269 42.99 -13.96 12.14
N THR A 270 42.94 -14.17 13.40
CA THR A 270 42.27 -13.51 14.52
C THR A 270 42.61 -12.02 14.59
N ILE A 271 41.60 -11.14 14.67
CA ILE A 271 41.77 -9.87 15.39
C ILE A 271 40.60 -9.69 16.35
N ALA A 272 40.88 -10.01 17.60
CA ALA A 272 40.16 -9.51 18.76
C ALA A 272 40.76 -8.15 19.18
N SER A 273 39.98 -7.39 19.91
CA SER A 273 40.32 -6.24 20.73
C SER A 273 40.23 -4.84 20.10
N ARG A 274 39.20 -4.15 20.52
CA ARG A 274 39.29 -2.87 21.22
C ARG A 274 37.97 -2.49 21.88
N LYS A 275 37.76 -2.98 23.11
CA LYS A 275 36.99 -2.31 24.16
C LYS A 275 37.95 -1.36 24.88
N LYS A 276 37.46 -0.15 25.16
CA LYS A 276 37.63 0.70 26.33
C LYS A 276 37.78 2.18 25.95
N VAL A 277 37.08 2.92 26.78
CA VAL A 277 37.31 4.27 27.30
C VAL A 277 36.47 5.35 26.59
N ALA A 278 35.39 5.77 27.24
CA ALA A 278 35.33 6.98 28.03
C ALA A 278 33.98 7.06 28.80
N LYS A 279 34.07 6.76 30.05
CA LYS A 279 33.18 7.22 31.12
C LYS A 279 33.96 8.31 31.83
N ALA A 280 33.47 9.55 31.93
CA ALA A 280 33.64 10.48 33.04
C ALA A 280 33.31 11.93 32.63
N GLY A 281 32.66 12.62 33.55
CA GLY A 281 32.41 14.06 33.56
C GLY A 281 30.93 14.36 33.79
N SER A 282 30.35 14.06 34.98
CA SER A 282 30.32 14.78 36.24
C SER A 282 29.67 16.16 36.14
N ALA A 283 28.38 16.21 36.56
CA ALA A 283 27.86 16.91 37.73
C ALA A 283 28.37 18.35 38.04
N ARG A 284 27.41 19.22 38.21
CA ARG A 284 27.25 20.40 39.11
C ARG A 284 26.68 21.61 38.33
N LYS A 285 25.68 22.29 38.75
CA LYS A 285 25.11 22.91 39.95
C LYS A 285 23.82 23.58 39.49
N SER A 286 22.61 23.41 40.02
CA SER A 286 22.07 23.96 41.25
C SER A 286 22.12 25.48 41.38
N THR A 287 20.92 25.99 41.62
CA THR A 287 20.48 27.18 42.36
C THR A 287 20.08 28.38 41.50
N ALA A 288 18.75 28.64 41.47
CA ALA A 288 17.99 29.55 42.31
C ALA A 288 17.98 31.02 41.82
N LYS A 289 16.78 31.57 41.56
CA LYS A 289 16.02 32.63 42.28
C LYS A 289 14.95 33.17 41.35
N LYS A 290 13.73 33.00 41.72
CA LYS A 290 12.76 33.99 42.20
C LYS A 290 13.05 35.45 41.83
N THR A 291 12.25 35.96 40.94
CA THR A 291 11.31 37.07 41.17
C THR A 291 10.21 36.99 40.15
#